data_76dbb18c2be87b64d2c17a88125bc779
#
_entry.id   76dbb18c2be87b64d2c17a88125bc779
#
_cell.length_a   1.000
_cell.length_b   1.000
_cell.length_c   1.000
_cell.angle_alpha   90.00
_cell.angle_beta   90.00
_cell.angle_gamma   90.00
#
_symmetry.space_group_name_H-M   'P 1'
#
loop_
_entity.id
_entity.type
_entity.pdbx_description
1 polymer ?
#
loop_
_entity_poly.entity_id
_entity_poly.type
_entity_poly.pdbx_seq_one_letter_code
_entity_poly.pdbx_strand_id
1 'polypeptide(L)'
;MKIIKNLFIVFLAVFCLNAIAQNRIVRRGPKNNRVSKYAQITNNSSKSSKKNTQNEKVNKDEPFTTETLCLTAINGVQYSQMLLNYLFLKLGQPLDDETYRQIWLFYSSRQDNSYALSVLSWCYALGKGVEQNLEKALDYAQKSANNSNPWGWASLGFCYQQTMSSQLDEKRVFDYYKKAADAGVVMAQYAIGGLYHTGRGVARNEKESIRYYELAAQQGHPTAKSLLGLHYAACFNDEKAFKLYKESAEMYDVWGMCFLGKAYLEGKGTPVDFTQAFAWLQKAIDNGDPEAMCVMGNCYCNGNGVIKNLEKAFLLYKVAAENGWKDAYYNLGGMYYFGYGTNKNNDEALKWLLLAINDNRGNGELEYTVAKIYQEKGDLQNANMFVAAAISKGYQEAYLLQAKLLVLQGSKKRAKEILKTAIAMGVSGAEELLKTIK
;
A
#
# COMPACT_ATOMS: atom_id res chain seq x y z
N MET A 1 1.48 -10.11 12.19
CA MET A 1 2.35 -10.90 11.32
C MET A 1 1.73 -11.29 9.96
N LYS A 2 0.47 -11.74 9.88
CA LYS A 2 -0.22 -11.98 8.59
C LYS A 2 -0.46 -10.71 7.75
N ILE A 3 -0.58 -9.54 8.37
CA ILE A 3 -0.93 -8.26 7.72
C ILE A 3 0.25 -7.67 6.93
N ILE A 4 1.50 -7.86 7.40
CA ILE A 4 2.70 -7.42 6.66
C ILE A 4 2.96 -8.31 5.42
N LYS A 5 2.57 -9.58 5.46
CA LYS A 5 2.57 -10.46 4.28
C LYS A 5 1.65 -9.95 3.17
N ASN A 6 0.49 -9.39 3.51
CA ASN A 6 -0.47 -8.91 2.51
C ASN A 6 -0.09 -7.56 1.89
N LEU A 7 0.60 -6.66 2.61
CA LEU A 7 1.02 -5.36 2.08
C LEU A 7 2.14 -5.47 1.01
N PHE A 8 2.97 -6.49 1.08
CA PHE A 8 4.02 -6.74 0.08
C PHE A 8 3.48 -7.47 -1.17
N ILE A 9 2.35 -8.09 -1.05
CA ILE A 9 1.70 -8.88 -2.08
C ILE A 9 0.80 -8.02 -3.01
N VAL A 10 0.39 -6.77 -2.77
CA VAL A 10 -0.58 -5.94 -3.56
C VAL A 10 -0.04 -5.34 -4.87
N PHE A 11 1.18 -5.65 -5.33
CA PHE A 11 1.89 -4.72 -6.20
C PHE A 11 2.05 -5.02 -7.70
N LEU A 12 1.57 -6.07 -8.30
CA LEU A 12 2.07 -6.43 -9.65
C LEU A 12 1.09 -6.95 -10.73
N ALA A 13 -0.21 -6.79 -10.60
CA ALA A 13 -1.18 -7.44 -11.49
C ALA A 13 -1.66 -6.71 -12.75
N VAL A 14 -1.47 -5.41 -12.94
CA VAL A 14 -2.12 -4.63 -14.01
C VAL A 14 -1.35 -4.56 -15.34
N PHE A 15 -0.04 -4.77 -15.33
CA PHE A 15 0.75 -4.57 -16.55
C PHE A 15 0.55 -5.64 -17.63
N CYS A 16 0.31 -6.90 -17.25
CA CYS A 16 0.15 -7.97 -18.22
C CYS A 16 -1.25 -8.14 -18.78
N LEU A 17 -2.28 -7.78 -18.04
CA LEU A 17 -3.63 -7.83 -18.58
C LEU A 17 -3.86 -6.81 -19.68
N ASN A 18 -3.17 -5.65 -19.65
CA ASN A 18 -3.23 -4.74 -20.77
C ASN A 18 -2.43 -5.23 -21.99
N ALA A 19 -1.32 -5.94 -21.82
CA ALA A 19 -0.66 -6.61 -22.94
C ALA A 19 -1.53 -7.74 -23.51
N ILE A 20 -2.20 -8.51 -22.67
CA ILE A 20 -3.12 -9.61 -23.08
C ILE A 20 -4.49 -9.07 -23.51
N ALA A 21 -5.03 -8.04 -22.85
CA ALA A 21 -6.28 -7.39 -23.24
C ALA A 21 -6.11 -6.54 -24.51
N GLN A 22 -4.98 -5.89 -24.73
CA GLN A 22 -4.66 -5.24 -25.99
C GLN A 22 -4.51 -6.25 -27.13
N ASN A 23 -3.99 -7.45 -26.89
CA ASN A 23 -3.99 -8.54 -27.86
C ASN A 23 -5.41 -9.05 -28.20
N ARG A 24 -6.40 -8.91 -27.29
CA ARG A 24 -7.84 -9.19 -27.58
C ARG A 24 -8.55 -8.01 -28.23
N ILE A 25 -8.15 -6.76 -27.94
CA ILE A 25 -8.76 -5.53 -28.50
C ILE A 25 -8.18 -5.20 -29.87
N VAL A 26 -6.90 -5.48 -30.16
CA VAL A 26 -6.28 -5.27 -31.47
C VAL A 26 -6.91 -6.15 -32.57
N ARG A 27 -7.65 -7.19 -32.21
CA ARG A 27 -8.47 -7.92 -33.20
C ARG A 27 -9.78 -7.23 -33.61
N ARG A 28 -10.17 -6.07 -33.00
CA ARG A 28 -11.45 -5.40 -33.25
C ARG A 28 -11.45 -3.87 -33.16
N GLY A 29 -10.42 -3.12 -33.59
CA GLY A 29 -10.54 -1.65 -33.61
C GLY A 29 -9.32 -0.92 -34.17
N PRO A 30 -9.45 0.37 -34.53
CA PRO A 30 -8.47 1.10 -35.32
C PRO A 30 -7.18 1.41 -34.56
N LYS A 31 -6.08 1.42 -35.31
CA LYS A 31 -4.69 1.68 -34.91
C LYS A 31 -4.55 2.93 -34.01
N ASN A 32 -4.11 2.77 -32.78
CA ASN A 32 -3.72 3.87 -31.91
C ASN A 32 -2.25 3.78 -31.50
N ASN A 33 -1.49 4.82 -31.81
CA ASN A 33 -0.03 4.99 -31.77
C ASN A 33 0.63 4.92 -30.37
N ARG A 34 0.10 4.20 -29.38
CA ARG A 34 0.70 4.14 -28.03
C ARG A 34 1.84 3.14 -27.87
N VAL A 35 1.89 2.11 -28.70
CA VAL A 35 2.98 1.09 -28.66
C VAL A 35 4.33 1.66 -29.09
N SER A 36 4.34 2.70 -29.96
CA SER A 36 5.57 3.30 -30.49
C SER A 36 6.40 4.09 -29.44
N LYS A 37 5.75 4.60 -28.39
CA LYS A 37 6.42 5.43 -27.37
C LYS A 37 7.28 4.60 -26.41
N TYR A 38 6.89 3.36 -26.13
CA TYR A 38 7.65 2.45 -25.28
C TYR A 38 8.88 1.86 -26.01
N ALA A 39 8.79 1.63 -27.32
CA ALA A 39 9.91 1.20 -28.13
C ALA A 39 10.98 2.30 -28.30
N GLN A 40 10.63 3.58 -28.20
CA GLN A 40 11.58 4.69 -28.27
C GLN A 40 12.39 4.90 -26.98
N ILE A 41 11.83 4.52 -25.80
CA ILE A 41 12.52 4.64 -24.51
C ILE A 41 13.66 3.59 -24.41
N THR A 42 13.47 2.41 -25.02
CA THR A 42 14.51 1.35 -25.03
C THR A 42 15.69 1.67 -25.93
N ASN A 43 15.54 2.54 -26.93
CA ASN A 43 16.61 2.92 -27.86
C ASN A 43 17.52 4.05 -27.35
N ASN A 44 17.10 4.82 -26.34
CA ASN A 44 17.90 5.95 -25.83
C ASN A 44 18.82 5.58 -24.65
N SER A 45 18.62 4.44 -23.98
CA SER A 45 19.50 3.99 -22.89
C SER A 45 20.72 3.18 -23.36
N SER A 46 20.78 2.78 -24.64
CA SER A 46 21.85 1.95 -25.17
C SER A 46 23.03 2.71 -25.80
N LYS A 47 23.11 4.05 -25.66
CA LYS A 47 24.18 4.86 -26.26
C LYS A 47 25.45 5.02 -25.42
N SER A 48 25.61 4.37 -24.29
CA SER A 48 26.79 4.54 -23.43
C SER A 48 27.47 3.25 -22.98
N SER A 49 27.55 2.21 -23.81
CA SER A 49 28.59 1.21 -23.63
C SER A 49 28.78 0.38 -24.93
N LYS A 50 29.78 0.75 -25.72
CA LYS A 50 30.25 -0.08 -26.80
C LYS A 50 30.99 -1.29 -26.22
N LYS A 51 30.38 -2.46 -26.25
CA LYS A 51 31.09 -3.75 -26.44
C LYS A 51 30.11 -4.74 -27.07
N ASN A 52 30.54 -5.30 -28.19
CA ASN A 52 29.94 -6.29 -29.06
C ASN A 52 28.96 -7.26 -28.41
N THR A 53 27.71 -7.19 -28.80
CA THR A 53 26.78 -8.33 -28.88
C THR A 53 25.92 -8.10 -30.11
N GLN A 54 25.82 -9.12 -30.95
CA GLN A 54 25.02 -9.13 -32.17
C GLN A 54 23.56 -8.75 -31.82
N ASN A 55 23.14 -7.58 -32.34
CA ASN A 55 21.77 -7.13 -32.24
C ASN A 55 20.92 -7.93 -33.24
N GLU A 56 20.21 -8.95 -32.78
CA GLU A 56 19.01 -9.38 -33.47
C GLU A 56 18.00 -8.22 -33.39
N LYS A 57 17.65 -7.67 -34.55
CA LYS A 57 16.61 -6.63 -34.69
C LYS A 57 15.27 -7.24 -34.25
N VAL A 58 14.81 -6.89 -33.07
CA VAL A 58 13.41 -7.17 -32.65
C VAL A 58 12.51 -6.50 -33.68
N ASN A 59 11.74 -7.30 -34.37
CA ASN A 59 10.80 -6.85 -35.40
C ASN A 59 9.72 -6.00 -34.75
N LYS A 60 9.56 -4.74 -35.16
CA LYS A 60 8.70 -3.73 -34.48
C LYS A 60 7.20 -4.00 -34.59
N ASP A 61 6.79 -5.00 -35.34
CA ASP A 61 5.38 -5.29 -35.68
C ASP A 61 4.84 -6.59 -35.04
N GLU A 62 5.66 -7.32 -34.27
CA GLU A 62 5.17 -8.51 -33.56
C GLU A 62 4.52 -8.15 -32.23
N PRO A 63 3.37 -8.75 -31.89
CA PRO A 63 2.74 -8.53 -30.60
C PRO A 63 3.66 -9.02 -29.47
N PHE A 64 3.85 -8.18 -28.45
CA PHE A 64 4.67 -8.52 -27.30
C PHE A 64 4.01 -9.67 -26.51
N THR A 65 4.52 -10.88 -26.74
CA THR A 65 4.01 -12.11 -26.12
C THR A 65 4.76 -12.44 -24.83
N THR A 66 4.21 -13.32 -24.00
CA THR A 66 4.90 -13.87 -22.83
C THR A 66 6.23 -14.52 -23.21
N GLU A 67 6.26 -15.21 -24.34
CA GLU A 67 7.47 -15.86 -24.85
C GLU A 67 8.55 -14.83 -25.25
N THR A 68 8.16 -13.76 -25.96
CA THR A 68 9.07 -12.65 -26.31
C THR A 68 9.61 -11.97 -25.04
N LEU A 69 8.78 -11.80 -24.00
CA LEU A 69 9.23 -11.27 -22.71
C LEU A 69 10.26 -12.18 -22.06
N CYS A 70 9.99 -13.48 -22.02
CA CYS A 70 10.92 -14.45 -21.44
C CYS A 70 12.24 -14.53 -22.21
N LEU A 71 12.20 -14.51 -23.54
CA LEU A 71 13.38 -14.51 -24.40
C LEU A 71 14.24 -13.26 -24.22
N THR A 72 13.63 -12.08 -24.19
CA THR A 72 14.36 -10.83 -23.98
C THR A 72 14.93 -10.72 -22.58
N ALA A 73 14.20 -11.20 -21.56
CA ALA A 73 14.67 -11.21 -20.18
C ALA A 73 15.88 -12.15 -19.99
N ILE A 74 15.85 -13.36 -20.55
CA ILE A 74 16.95 -14.34 -20.43
C ILE A 74 18.21 -13.85 -21.17
N ASN A 75 18.05 -13.04 -22.22
CA ASN A 75 19.12 -12.41 -22.96
C ASN A 75 19.64 -11.10 -22.30
N GLY A 76 19.21 -10.80 -21.08
CA GLY A 76 19.78 -9.73 -20.28
C GLY A 76 19.15 -8.34 -20.50
N VAL A 77 17.99 -8.24 -21.17
CA VAL A 77 17.29 -6.96 -21.31
C VAL A 77 16.73 -6.56 -19.95
N GLN A 78 17.33 -5.57 -19.29
CA GLN A 78 17.00 -5.14 -17.93
C GLN A 78 15.52 -4.79 -17.75
N TYR A 79 14.93 -4.10 -18.72
CA TYR A 79 13.50 -3.76 -18.68
C TYR A 79 12.61 -5.01 -18.68
N SER A 80 12.93 -6.00 -19.53
CA SER A 80 12.19 -7.27 -19.58
C SER A 80 12.36 -8.08 -18.29
N GLN A 81 13.57 -8.06 -17.70
CA GLN A 81 13.84 -8.69 -16.40
C GLN A 81 13.04 -8.01 -15.28
N MET A 82 13.02 -6.67 -15.24
CA MET A 82 12.18 -5.92 -14.31
C MET A 82 10.70 -6.25 -14.52
N LEU A 83 10.22 -6.21 -15.76
CA LEU A 83 8.83 -6.48 -16.09
C LEU A 83 8.43 -7.90 -15.71
N LEU A 84 9.27 -8.91 -15.99
CA LEU A 84 9.01 -10.28 -15.60
C LEU A 84 8.92 -10.43 -14.07
N ASN A 85 9.84 -9.81 -13.34
CA ASN A 85 9.80 -9.80 -11.88
C ASN A 85 8.53 -9.11 -11.37
N TYR A 86 8.13 -8.00 -12.00
CA TYR A 86 6.86 -7.34 -11.76
C TYR A 86 5.68 -8.29 -11.92
N LEU A 87 5.67 -9.18 -12.89
CA LEU A 87 4.62 -10.16 -13.10
C LEU A 87 4.52 -11.18 -11.97
N PHE A 88 5.65 -11.61 -11.43
CA PHE A 88 5.69 -12.56 -10.33
C PHE A 88 5.25 -11.97 -9.00
N LEU A 89 5.65 -10.74 -8.75
CA LEU A 89 5.34 -10.06 -7.48
C LEU A 89 3.96 -9.40 -7.48
N LYS A 90 3.16 -9.54 -8.52
CA LYS A 90 1.96 -8.80 -8.76
C LYS A 90 0.77 -9.13 -7.86
N LEU A 91 0.05 -8.05 -7.58
CA LEU A 91 -1.18 -8.02 -6.84
C LEU A 91 -2.25 -7.24 -7.60
N GLY A 92 -3.42 -7.77 -7.56
CA GLY A 92 -4.61 -7.17 -8.09
C GLY A 92 -5.30 -8.00 -9.16
N GLN A 93 -4.65 -8.38 -10.24
CA GLN A 93 -5.15 -9.42 -11.15
C GLN A 93 -3.96 -10.29 -11.53
N PRO A 94 -3.82 -11.48 -10.93
CA PRO A 94 -2.75 -12.40 -11.30
C PRO A 94 -2.88 -12.76 -12.76
N LEU A 95 -1.74 -13.03 -13.41
CA LEU A 95 -1.77 -13.82 -14.65
C LEU A 95 -2.55 -15.10 -14.36
N ASP A 96 -3.23 -15.63 -15.37
CA ASP A 96 -3.84 -16.94 -15.21
C ASP A 96 -2.76 -18.01 -14.92
N ASP A 97 -3.16 -19.07 -14.27
CA ASP A 97 -2.24 -20.14 -13.85
C ASP A 97 -1.55 -20.78 -15.04
N GLU A 98 -2.19 -20.79 -16.21
CA GLU A 98 -1.60 -21.33 -17.43
C GLU A 98 -0.45 -20.46 -17.94
N THR A 99 -0.59 -19.13 -17.88
CA THR A 99 0.51 -18.22 -18.24
C THR A 99 1.71 -18.38 -17.30
N TYR A 100 1.49 -18.52 -16.00
CA TYR A 100 2.59 -18.81 -15.06
C TYR A 100 3.23 -20.16 -15.34
N ARG A 101 2.43 -21.17 -15.71
CA ARG A 101 2.93 -22.49 -16.08
C ARG A 101 3.80 -22.44 -17.33
N GLN A 102 3.41 -21.67 -18.35
CA GLN A 102 4.22 -21.45 -19.56
C GLN A 102 5.55 -20.78 -19.23
N ILE A 103 5.56 -19.76 -18.35
CA ILE A 103 6.79 -19.12 -17.88
C ILE A 103 7.68 -20.15 -17.17
N TRP A 104 7.13 -20.91 -16.24
CA TRP A 104 7.89 -21.96 -15.53
C TRP A 104 8.45 -23.02 -16.49
N LEU A 105 7.68 -23.52 -17.44
CA LEU A 105 8.13 -24.46 -18.47
C LEU A 105 9.26 -23.89 -19.31
N PHE A 106 9.15 -22.63 -19.74
CA PHE A 106 10.19 -21.95 -20.52
C PHE A 106 11.51 -21.91 -19.78
N TYR A 107 11.53 -21.56 -18.50
CA TYR A 107 12.76 -21.46 -17.71
C TYR A 107 13.24 -22.83 -17.19
N SER A 108 12.36 -23.78 -16.95
CA SER A 108 12.73 -25.12 -16.50
C SER A 108 13.56 -25.91 -17.53
N SER A 109 13.40 -25.61 -18.81
CA SER A 109 14.21 -26.19 -19.89
C SER A 109 15.56 -25.48 -20.13
N ARG A 110 15.89 -24.44 -19.35
CA ARG A 110 17.08 -23.56 -19.52
C ARG A 110 17.86 -23.37 -18.22
N GLN A 111 18.01 -24.44 -17.43
CA GLN A 111 18.65 -24.38 -16.11
C GLN A 111 20.18 -24.19 -16.16
N ASP A 112 20.78 -24.21 -17.32
CA ASP A 112 22.15 -23.77 -17.59
C ASP A 112 22.31 -22.26 -17.53
N ASN A 113 21.23 -21.51 -17.70
CA ASN A 113 21.23 -20.04 -17.61
C ASN A 113 20.99 -19.59 -16.17
N SER A 114 21.91 -18.80 -15.64
CA SER A 114 21.85 -18.32 -14.25
C SER A 114 20.66 -17.40 -13.95
N TYR A 115 20.18 -16.63 -14.94
CA TYR A 115 18.95 -15.84 -14.78
C TYR A 115 17.71 -16.73 -14.74
N ALA A 116 17.67 -17.80 -15.57
CA ALA A 116 16.57 -18.76 -15.53
C ALA A 116 16.43 -19.41 -14.14
N LEU A 117 17.56 -19.72 -13.47
CA LEU A 117 17.54 -20.21 -12.09
C LEU A 117 16.91 -19.22 -11.13
N SER A 118 17.15 -17.91 -11.29
CA SER A 118 16.49 -16.88 -10.46
C SER A 118 14.98 -16.87 -10.67
N VAL A 119 14.50 -16.98 -11.90
CA VAL A 119 13.08 -17.02 -12.21
C VAL A 119 12.43 -18.29 -11.64
N LEU A 120 13.09 -19.44 -11.76
CA LEU A 120 12.61 -20.69 -11.16
C LEU A 120 12.53 -20.58 -9.64
N SER A 121 13.51 -19.93 -9.01
CA SER A 121 13.44 -19.60 -7.58
C SER A 121 12.15 -18.86 -7.22
N TRP A 122 11.77 -17.83 -7.98
CA TRP A 122 10.51 -17.09 -7.72
C TRP A 122 9.27 -17.95 -7.98
N CYS A 123 9.27 -18.78 -9.03
CA CYS A 123 8.16 -19.71 -9.29
C CYS A 123 7.89 -20.59 -8.09
N TYR A 124 8.93 -21.23 -7.55
CA TYR A 124 8.81 -22.09 -6.37
C TYR A 124 8.54 -21.32 -5.08
N ALA A 125 9.11 -20.13 -4.89
CA ALA A 125 8.88 -19.33 -3.69
C ALA A 125 7.43 -18.83 -3.58
N LEU A 126 6.80 -18.54 -4.71
CA LEU A 126 5.46 -17.97 -4.79
C LEU A 126 4.37 -19.00 -5.15
N GLY A 127 4.75 -20.20 -5.55
CA GLY A 127 3.80 -21.20 -6.06
C GLY A 127 3.15 -20.77 -7.39
N LYS A 128 3.92 -20.13 -8.28
CA LYS A 128 3.44 -19.65 -9.58
C LYS A 128 3.86 -20.56 -10.71
N GLY A 129 2.86 -21.18 -11.39
CA GLY A 129 3.09 -22.19 -12.42
C GLY A 129 3.60 -23.54 -11.90
N VAL A 130 3.86 -23.67 -10.61
CA VAL A 130 4.33 -24.86 -9.92
C VAL A 130 3.92 -24.80 -8.45
N GLU A 131 3.83 -25.93 -7.77
CA GLU A 131 3.55 -26.01 -6.34
C GLU A 131 4.64 -25.27 -5.54
N GLN A 132 4.21 -24.49 -4.53
CA GLN A 132 5.13 -23.73 -3.68
C GLN A 132 6.08 -24.64 -2.92
N ASN A 133 7.39 -24.37 -3.05
CA ASN A 133 8.44 -25.09 -2.35
C ASN A 133 9.62 -24.17 -2.04
N LEU A 134 9.70 -23.70 -0.80
CA LEU A 134 10.74 -22.75 -0.39
C LEU A 134 12.14 -23.36 -0.37
N GLU A 135 12.30 -24.67 -0.16
CA GLU A 135 13.59 -25.34 -0.20
C GLU A 135 14.14 -25.36 -1.63
N LYS A 136 13.33 -25.75 -2.62
CA LYS A 136 13.71 -25.65 -4.04
C LYS A 136 13.96 -24.20 -4.46
N ALA A 137 13.17 -23.26 -3.96
CA ALA A 137 13.38 -21.85 -4.26
C ALA A 137 14.76 -21.38 -3.80
N LEU A 138 15.18 -21.73 -2.57
CA LEU A 138 16.49 -21.43 -2.04
C LEU A 138 17.62 -22.12 -2.82
N ASP A 139 17.46 -23.39 -3.19
CA ASP A 139 18.44 -24.11 -4.00
C ASP A 139 18.68 -23.44 -5.36
N TYR A 140 17.60 -23.09 -6.08
CA TYR A 140 17.71 -22.37 -7.35
C TYR A 140 18.31 -20.96 -7.19
N ALA A 141 17.93 -20.24 -6.14
CA ALA A 141 18.53 -18.94 -5.83
C ALA A 141 20.03 -19.03 -5.55
N GLN A 142 20.43 -20.06 -4.76
CA GLN A 142 21.84 -20.31 -4.44
C GLN A 142 22.66 -20.70 -5.68
N LYS A 143 22.14 -21.57 -6.53
CA LYS A 143 22.78 -21.92 -7.81
C LYS A 143 22.96 -20.70 -8.70
N SER A 144 21.94 -19.84 -8.80
CA SER A 144 22.06 -18.59 -9.55
C SER A 144 23.11 -17.65 -8.98
N ALA A 145 23.12 -17.48 -7.65
CA ALA A 145 24.07 -16.61 -6.95
C ALA A 145 25.52 -17.13 -7.06
N ASN A 146 25.74 -18.45 -7.01
CA ASN A 146 27.05 -19.09 -7.19
C ASN A 146 27.61 -18.82 -8.58
N ASN A 147 26.76 -18.65 -9.59
CA ASN A 147 27.14 -18.23 -10.93
C ASN A 147 27.32 -16.69 -11.04
N SER A 148 27.51 -16.00 -9.91
CA SER A 148 27.69 -14.55 -9.81
C SER A 148 26.59 -13.71 -10.46
N ASN A 149 25.37 -14.29 -10.61
CA ASN A 149 24.24 -13.57 -11.15
C ASN A 149 23.63 -12.65 -10.08
N PRO A 150 23.52 -11.34 -10.32
CA PRO A 150 22.92 -10.40 -9.37
C PRO A 150 21.46 -10.73 -9.01
N TRP A 151 20.71 -11.30 -9.93
CA TRP A 151 19.33 -11.73 -9.67
C TRP A 151 19.27 -12.93 -8.72
N GLY A 152 20.32 -13.77 -8.69
CA GLY A 152 20.44 -14.84 -7.69
C GLY A 152 20.51 -14.29 -6.27
N TRP A 153 21.28 -13.22 -6.05
CA TRP A 153 21.32 -12.55 -4.75
C TRP A 153 19.98 -11.90 -4.40
N ALA A 154 19.31 -11.28 -5.36
CA ALA A 154 17.94 -10.76 -5.14
C ALA A 154 16.96 -11.87 -4.76
N SER A 155 17.05 -13.03 -5.42
CA SER A 155 16.22 -14.20 -5.13
C SER A 155 16.51 -14.78 -3.75
N LEU A 156 17.79 -14.83 -3.32
CA LEU A 156 18.13 -15.22 -1.93
C LEU A 156 17.53 -14.26 -0.92
N GLY A 157 17.68 -12.95 -1.12
CA GLY A 157 17.06 -11.93 -0.27
C GLY A 157 15.55 -12.12 -0.16
N PHE A 158 14.88 -12.39 -1.28
CA PHE A 158 13.45 -12.65 -1.31
C PHE A 158 13.06 -13.94 -0.57
N CYS A 159 13.76 -15.06 -0.81
CA CYS A 159 13.48 -16.33 -0.14
C CYS A 159 13.66 -16.22 1.38
N TYR A 160 14.78 -15.63 1.83
CA TYR A 160 15.00 -15.40 3.26
C TYR A 160 13.94 -14.47 3.87
N GLN A 161 13.47 -13.47 3.14
CA GLN A 161 12.37 -12.61 3.58
C GLN A 161 11.05 -13.39 3.80
N GLN A 162 10.80 -14.46 3.03
CA GLN A 162 9.62 -15.32 3.22
C GLN A 162 9.73 -16.23 4.45
N THR A 163 10.93 -16.60 4.86
CA THR A 163 11.21 -17.55 5.95
C THR A 163 11.61 -16.86 7.26
N MET A 164 11.70 -15.51 7.28
CA MET A 164 12.19 -14.76 8.44
C MET A 164 11.51 -15.12 9.76
N SER A 165 12.33 -15.45 10.75
CA SER A 165 11.93 -15.67 12.14
C SER A 165 12.77 -14.88 13.16
N SER A 166 13.89 -14.26 12.76
CA SER A 166 14.84 -13.59 13.66
C SER A 166 15.44 -12.30 13.08
N GLN A 167 16.04 -11.47 13.94
CA GLN A 167 16.82 -10.28 13.52
C GLN A 167 18.05 -10.65 12.68
N LEU A 168 18.63 -11.83 12.90
CA LEU A 168 19.76 -12.32 12.12
C LEU A 168 19.36 -12.56 10.66
N ASP A 169 18.14 -13.04 10.46
CA ASP A 169 17.59 -13.24 9.12
C ASP A 169 17.33 -11.89 8.43
N GLU A 170 16.90 -10.86 9.15
CA GLU A 170 16.74 -9.51 8.60
C GLU A 170 18.06 -8.93 8.07
N LYS A 171 19.17 -9.15 8.81
CA LYS A 171 20.50 -8.74 8.34
C LYS A 171 20.91 -9.49 7.07
N ARG A 172 20.67 -10.80 6.99
CA ARG A 172 20.94 -11.60 5.77
C ARG A 172 20.13 -11.10 4.57
N VAL A 173 18.84 -10.81 4.79
CA VAL A 173 17.97 -10.23 3.76
C VAL A 173 18.56 -8.91 3.24
N PHE A 174 18.98 -8.03 4.16
CA PHE A 174 19.63 -6.78 3.79
C PHE A 174 20.92 -7.03 2.98
N ASP A 175 21.81 -7.89 3.47
CA ASP A 175 23.11 -8.14 2.82
C ASP A 175 22.94 -8.69 1.40
N TYR A 176 22.01 -9.61 1.17
CA TYR A 176 21.73 -10.15 -0.16
C TYR A 176 21.10 -9.12 -1.10
N TYR A 177 20.08 -8.38 -0.63
CA TYR A 177 19.51 -7.32 -1.45
C TYR A 177 20.52 -6.20 -1.72
N LYS A 178 21.42 -5.90 -0.78
CA LYS A 178 22.46 -4.89 -0.95
C LYS A 178 23.43 -5.27 -2.07
N LYS A 179 23.90 -6.52 -2.09
CA LYS A 179 24.74 -7.03 -3.18
C LYS A 179 24.05 -6.93 -4.55
N ALA A 180 22.79 -7.32 -4.62
CA ALA A 180 22.02 -7.25 -5.85
C ALA A 180 21.76 -5.79 -6.29
N ALA A 181 21.46 -4.90 -5.35
CA ALA A 181 21.20 -3.48 -5.59
C ALA A 181 22.45 -2.75 -6.09
N ASP A 182 23.61 -3.03 -5.49
CA ASP A 182 24.90 -2.47 -5.91
C ASP A 182 25.31 -2.97 -7.30
N ALA A 183 24.88 -4.17 -7.68
CA ALA A 183 25.03 -4.70 -9.04
C ALA A 183 23.96 -4.19 -10.02
N GLY A 184 23.09 -3.26 -9.62
CA GLY A 184 22.12 -2.59 -10.48
C GLY A 184 20.77 -3.26 -10.61
N VAL A 185 20.47 -4.34 -9.84
CA VAL A 185 19.16 -4.99 -9.88
C VAL A 185 18.09 -4.05 -9.32
N VAL A 186 17.21 -3.59 -10.19
CA VAL A 186 16.20 -2.55 -9.87
C VAL A 186 15.28 -2.92 -8.71
N MET A 187 14.84 -4.18 -8.65
CA MET A 187 13.98 -4.67 -7.56
C MET A 187 14.71 -4.71 -6.23
N ALA A 188 15.99 -5.03 -6.24
CA ALA A 188 16.82 -5.00 -5.04
C ALA A 188 17.09 -3.56 -4.58
N GLN A 189 17.25 -2.61 -5.50
CA GLN A 189 17.34 -1.18 -5.16
C GLN A 189 16.07 -0.70 -4.47
N TYR A 190 14.90 -1.03 -5.02
CA TYR A 190 13.64 -0.73 -4.37
C TYR A 190 13.53 -1.38 -2.97
N ALA A 191 13.87 -2.68 -2.85
CA ALA A 191 13.82 -3.39 -1.58
C ALA A 191 14.76 -2.78 -0.52
N ILE A 192 16.00 -2.45 -0.90
CA ILE A 192 16.98 -1.79 -0.02
C ILE A 192 16.50 -0.40 0.42
N GLY A 193 15.87 0.35 -0.48
CA GLY A 193 15.22 1.61 -0.11
C GLY A 193 14.22 1.42 1.04
N GLY A 194 13.37 0.40 0.95
CA GLY A 194 12.42 0.05 2.01
C GLY A 194 13.07 -0.44 3.32
N LEU A 195 14.15 -1.20 3.23
CA LEU A 195 14.88 -1.67 4.41
C LEU A 195 15.56 -0.52 5.16
N TYR A 196 16.17 0.45 4.46
CA TYR A 196 16.69 1.67 5.09
C TYR A 196 15.60 2.55 5.68
N HIS A 197 14.43 2.67 5.02
CA HIS A 197 13.30 3.44 5.54
C HIS A 197 12.75 2.86 6.85
N THR A 198 12.63 1.53 6.93
CA THR A 198 12.06 0.84 8.09
C THR A 198 13.08 0.51 9.17
N GLY A 199 14.38 0.56 8.88
CA GLY A 199 15.45 0.14 9.79
C GLY A 199 15.53 -1.37 9.98
N ARG A 200 15.08 -2.19 8.99
CA ARG A 200 15.08 -3.64 9.08
C ARG A 200 16.39 -4.23 8.55
N GLY A 201 17.09 -4.96 9.40
CA GLY A 201 18.41 -5.53 9.09
C GLY A 201 19.54 -4.51 8.97
N VAL A 202 19.24 -3.22 9.11
CA VAL A 202 20.17 -2.09 9.04
C VAL A 202 19.63 -0.92 9.87
N ALA A 203 20.48 0.00 10.32
CA ALA A 203 20.02 1.23 10.96
C ALA A 203 19.19 2.07 9.97
N ARG A 204 18.06 2.61 10.45
CA ARG A 204 17.21 3.50 9.64
C ARG A 204 18.03 4.66 9.08
N ASN A 205 17.92 4.89 7.79
CA ASN A 205 18.62 5.97 7.09
C ASN A 205 17.78 6.47 5.90
N GLU A 206 17.07 7.57 6.12
CA GLU A 206 16.17 8.16 5.13
C GLU A 206 16.91 8.61 3.87
N LYS A 207 18.13 9.15 4.03
CA LYS A 207 18.95 9.59 2.88
C LYS A 207 19.32 8.44 1.95
N GLU A 208 19.76 7.31 2.51
CA GLU A 208 20.05 6.11 1.71
C GLU A 208 18.78 5.51 1.12
N SER A 209 17.67 5.52 1.85
CA SER A 209 16.36 5.10 1.34
C SER A 209 16.00 5.84 0.05
N ILE A 210 16.04 7.18 0.11
CA ILE A 210 15.72 8.03 -1.05
C ILE A 210 16.69 7.76 -2.19
N ARG A 211 17.99 7.67 -1.93
CA ARG A 211 19.00 7.39 -2.95
C ARG A 211 18.71 6.08 -3.71
N TYR A 212 18.34 5.01 -3.00
CA TYR A 212 18.01 3.75 -3.63
C TYR A 212 16.67 3.77 -4.35
N TYR A 213 15.67 4.51 -3.85
CA TYR A 213 14.43 4.74 -4.59
C TYR A 213 14.67 5.55 -5.87
N GLU A 214 15.58 6.55 -5.85
CA GLU A 214 15.97 7.30 -7.05
C GLU A 214 16.61 6.40 -8.09
N LEU A 215 17.54 5.51 -7.68
CA LEU A 215 18.15 4.54 -8.59
C LEU A 215 17.12 3.60 -9.23
N ALA A 216 16.17 3.10 -8.42
CA ALA A 216 15.10 2.24 -8.92
C ALA A 216 14.14 3.00 -9.85
N ALA A 217 13.76 4.23 -9.50
CA ALA A 217 12.86 5.07 -10.29
C ALA A 217 13.47 5.48 -11.64
N GLN A 218 14.78 5.76 -11.69
CA GLN A 218 15.51 6.04 -12.93
C GLN A 218 15.49 4.84 -13.89
N GLN A 219 15.48 3.63 -13.35
CA GLN A 219 15.32 2.40 -14.13
C GLN A 219 13.85 2.07 -14.43
N GLY A 220 12.92 2.94 -14.08
CA GLY A 220 11.50 2.81 -14.39
C GLY A 220 10.67 2.06 -13.35
N HIS A 221 11.17 1.84 -12.12
CA HIS A 221 10.38 1.15 -11.08
C HIS A 221 9.18 2.01 -10.63
N PRO A 222 7.92 1.60 -10.93
CA PRO A 222 6.77 2.50 -10.70
C PRO A 222 6.54 2.83 -9.24
N THR A 223 6.62 1.84 -8.34
CA THR A 223 6.45 2.08 -6.90
C THR A 223 7.53 2.97 -6.30
N ALA A 224 8.77 2.83 -6.76
CA ALA A 224 9.82 3.74 -6.31
C ALA A 224 9.49 5.19 -6.70
N LYS A 225 8.87 5.40 -7.87
CA LYS A 225 8.35 6.73 -8.26
C LYS A 225 7.26 7.22 -7.31
N SER A 226 6.29 6.37 -6.94
CA SER A 226 5.25 6.73 -5.97
C SER A 226 5.83 7.13 -4.61
N LEU A 227 6.79 6.35 -4.09
CA LEU A 227 7.43 6.65 -2.80
C LEU A 227 8.29 7.92 -2.85
N LEU A 228 9.00 8.15 -3.96
CA LEU A 228 9.68 9.43 -4.17
C LEU A 228 8.69 10.59 -4.25
N GLY A 229 7.55 10.39 -4.90
CA GLY A 229 6.47 11.37 -4.94
C GLY A 229 6.00 11.75 -3.54
N LEU A 230 5.80 10.77 -2.65
CA LEU A 230 5.47 11.03 -1.24
C LEU A 230 6.56 11.82 -0.53
N HIS A 231 7.84 11.49 -0.77
CA HIS A 231 8.95 12.25 -0.19
C HIS A 231 8.93 13.70 -0.68
N TYR A 232 8.75 13.95 -1.99
CA TYR A 232 8.68 15.32 -2.51
C TYR A 232 7.45 16.09 -2.01
N ALA A 233 6.29 15.43 -1.85
CA ALA A 233 5.11 16.04 -1.23
C ALA A 233 5.36 16.45 0.22
N ALA A 234 6.05 15.58 1.00
CA ALA A 234 6.46 15.90 2.38
C ALA A 234 7.44 17.10 2.44
N CYS A 235 8.22 17.32 1.39
CA CYS A 235 9.11 18.49 1.21
C CYS A 235 8.43 19.69 0.54
N PHE A 236 7.09 19.70 0.45
CA PHE A 236 6.30 20.78 -0.18
C PHE A 236 6.63 21.02 -1.67
N ASN A 237 7.15 19.99 -2.35
CA ASN A 237 7.38 20.02 -3.81
C ASN A 237 6.28 19.24 -4.53
N ASP A 238 5.07 19.80 -4.49
CA ASP A 238 3.87 19.13 -5.00
C ASP A 238 3.90 18.93 -6.52
N GLU A 239 4.54 19.82 -7.28
CA GLU A 239 4.67 19.64 -8.74
C GLU A 239 5.48 18.41 -9.10
N LYS A 240 6.62 18.20 -8.42
CA LYS A 240 7.46 17.04 -8.65
C LYS A 240 6.79 15.76 -8.16
N ALA A 241 6.08 15.83 -7.02
CA ALA A 241 5.28 14.73 -6.49
C ALA A 241 4.19 14.32 -7.49
N PHE A 242 3.40 15.27 -7.98
CA PHE A 242 2.35 15.04 -8.97
C PHE A 242 2.89 14.37 -10.24
N LYS A 243 4.02 14.86 -10.79
CA LYS A 243 4.65 14.27 -11.97
C LYS A 243 5.03 12.79 -11.74
N LEU A 244 5.62 12.49 -10.58
CA LEU A 244 6.02 11.12 -10.22
C LEU A 244 4.80 10.20 -10.00
N TYR A 245 3.74 10.70 -9.36
CA TYR A 245 2.49 9.96 -9.21
C TYR A 245 1.86 9.65 -10.57
N LYS A 246 1.85 10.65 -11.47
CA LYS A 246 1.33 10.46 -12.83
C LYS A 246 2.11 9.42 -13.62
N GLU A 247 3.45 9.52 -13.61
CA GLU A 247 4.30 8.54 -14.26
C GLU A 247 4.10 7.13 -13.69
N SER A 248 3.96 7.01 -12.38
CA SER A 248 3.72 5.74 -11.70
C SER A 248 2.33 5.17 -12.02
N ALA A 249 1.29 6.00 -11.94
CA ALA A 249 -0.09 5.61 -12.25
C ALA A 249 -0.26 5.18 -13.71
N GLU A 250 0.41 5.85 -14.65
CA GLU A 250 0.43 5.48 -16.09
C GLU A 250 1.15 4.13 -16.31
N MET A 251 2.00 3.72 -15.38
CA MET A 251 2.61 2.40 -15.33
C MET A 251 1.79 1.40 -14.50
N TYR A 252 0.53 1.74 -14.19
CA TYR A 252 -0.42 0.92 -13.45
C TYR A 252 -0.05 0.60 -11.99
N ASP A 253 0.79 1.40 -11.38
CA ASP A 253 1.06 1.31 -9.96
C ASP A 253 -0.15 1.77 -9.15
N VAL A 254 -0.64 0.90 -8.28
CA VAL A 254 -1.88 1.14 -7.52
C VAL A 254 -1.73 2.32 -6.56
N TRP A 255 -0.58 2.46 -5.91
CA TRP A 255 -0.30 3.62 -5.06
C TRP A 255 -0.18 4.91 -5.88
N GLY A 256 0.50 4.83 -7.03
CA GLY A 256 0.54 5.94 -7.96
C GLY A 256 -0.85 6.40 -8.39
N MET A 257 -1.78 5.46 -8.67
CA MET A 257 -3.18 5.79 -8.98
C MET A 257 -3.88 6.47 -7.80
N CYS A 258 -3.73 5.94 -6.59
CA CYS A 258 -4.32 6.50 -5.38
C CYS A 258 -3.78 7.91 -5.10
N PHE A 259 -2.45 8.09 -5.09
CA PHE A 259 -1.82 9.38 -4.83
C PHE A 259 -2.10 10.42 -5.92
N LEU A 260 -2.17 10.00 -7.18
CA LEU A 260 -2.56 10.88 -8.29
C LEU A 260 -4.02 11.34 -8.11
N GLY A 261 -4.92 10.43 -7.74
CA GLY A 261 -6.31 10.77 -7.44
C GLY A 261 -6.43 11.76 -6.28
N LYS A 262 -5.67 11.57 -5.20
CA LYS A 262 -5.60 12.51 -4.07
C LYS A 262 -5.05 13.87 -4.50
N ALA A 263 -3.99 13.90 -5.31
CA ALA A 263 -3.41 15.13 -5.81
C ALA A 263 -4.40 15.96 -6.63
N TYR A 264 -5.22 15.33 -7.48
CA TYR A 264 -6.31 16.01 -8.19
C TYR A 264 -7.44 16.47 -7.26
N LEU A 265 -7.79 15.74 -6.19
CA LEU A 265 -8.78 16.16 -5.19
C LEU A 265 -8.34 17.42 -4.44
N GLU A 266 -7.06 17.49 -4.08
CA GLU A 266 -6.51 18.51 -3.20
C GLU A 266 -5.90 19.69 -3.97
N GLY A 267 -5.75 19.58 -5.30
CA GLY A 267 -5.08 20.60 -6.12
C GLY A 267 -3.57 20.69 -5.86
N LYS A 268 -2.93 19.57 -5.47
CA LYS A 268 -1.50 19.53 -5.16
C LYS A 268 -0.68 19.24 -6.41
N GLY A 269 0.11 20.21 -6.83
CA GLY A 269 0.92 20.14 -8.06
C GLY A 269 0.10 20.19 -9.37
N THR A 270 -1.21 20.40 -9.27
CA THR A 270 -2.17 20.50 -10.37
C THR A 270 -3.42 21.25 -9.90
N PRO A 271 -4.20 21.89 -10.76
CA PRO A 271 -5.53 22.38 -10.38
C PRO A 271 -6.44 21.24 -9.91
N VAL A 272 -7.40 21.57 -9.02
CA VAL A 272 -8.41 20.58 -8.58
C VAL A 272 -9.20 20.11 -9.78
N ASP A 273 -9.28 18.78 -9.94
CA ASP A 273 -10.10 18.10 -10.97
C ASP A 273 -10.76 16.86 -10.40
N PHE A 274 -11.99 16.99 -9.95
CA PHE A 274 -12.75 15.88 -9.38
C PHE A 274 -13.00 14.74 -10.37
N THR A 275 -13.13 15.04 -11.67
CA THR A 275 -13.34 14.02 -12.71
C THR A 275 -12.13 13.09 -12.83
N GLN A 276 -10.93 13.70 -12.93
CA GLN A 276 -9.68 12.95 -12.94
C GLN A 276 -9.45 12.22 -11.61
N ALA A 277 -9.71 12.90 -10.49
CA ALA A 277 -9.56 12.31 -9.16
C ALA A 277 -10.36 11.01 -9.02
N PHE A 278 -11.66 11.05 -9.33
CA PHE A 278 -12.51 9.86 -9.24
C PHE A 278 -12.14 8.78 -10.23
N ALA A 279 -11.74 9.14 -11.45
CA ALA A 279 -11.29 8.17 -12.45
C ALA A 279 -10.05 7.40 -11.98
N TRP A 280 -9.08 8.06 -11.36
CA TRP A 280 -7.87 7.41 -10.86
C TRP A 280 -8.11 6.65 -9.56
N LEU A 281 -8.88 7.21 -8.62
CA LEU A 281 -9.28 6.50 -7.39
C LEU A 281 -10.09 5.24 -7.72
N GLN A 282 -11.02 5.30 -8.68
CA GLN A 282 -11.77 4.10 -9.09
C GLN A 282 -10.85 3.03 -9.65
N LYS A 283 -9.86 3.39 -10.48
CA LYS A 283 -8.84 2.42 -10.94
C LYS A 283 -8.07 1.79 -9.79
N ALA A 284 -7.71 2.57 -8.76
CA ALA A 284 -7.04 2.04 -7.57
C ALA A 284 -7.98 1.08 -6.80
N ILE A 285 -9.26 1.44 -6.63
CA ILE A 285 -10.29 0.61 -5.99
C ILE A 285 -10.50 -0.70 -6.75
N ASP A 286 -10.58 -0.65 -8.09
CA ASP A 286 -10.74 -1.83 -8.95
C ASP A 286 -9.53 -2.79 -8.82
N ASN A 287 -8.39 -2.28 -8.37
CA ASN A 287 -7.20 -3.05 -8.01
C ASN A 287 -7.08 -3.34 -6.50
N GLY A 288 -8.14 -3.12 -5.75
CA GLY A 288 -8.25 -3.52 -4.35
C GLY A 288 -7.57 -2.58 -3.35
N ASP A 289 -7.25 -1.33 -3.72
CA ASP A 289 -6.58 -0.39 -2.82
C ASP A 289 -7.51 0.11 -1.71
N PRO A 290 -7.25 -0.21 -0.43
CA PRO A 290 -8.13 0.18 0.66
C PRO A 290 -7.97 1.66 1.05
N GLU A 291 -6.85 2.31 0.75
CA GLU A 291 -6.67 3.74 0.94
C GLU A 291 -7.57 4.51 -0.01
N ALA A 292 -7.59 4.15 -1.31
CA ALA A 292 -8.46 4.77 -2.29
C ALA A 292 -9.96 4.59 -1.94
N MET A 293 -10.34 3.42 -1.38
CA MET A 293 -11.70 3.20 -0.87
C MET A 293 -12.03 4.17 0.27
N CYS A 294 -11.11 4.36 1.22
CA CYS A 294 -11.29 5.29 2.32
C CYS A 294 -11.40 6.75 1.84
N VAL A 295 -10.52 7.16 0.91
CA VAL A 295 -10.54 8.50 0.31
C VAL A 295 -11.86 8.75 -0.43
N MET A 296 -12.32 7.81 -1.24
CA MET A 296 -13.59 7.92 -1.95
C MET A 296 -14.78 7.93 -0.97
N GLY A 297 -14.70 7.16 0.12
CA GLY A 297 -15.65 7.18 1.24
C GLY A 297 -15.76 8.57 1.86
N ASN A 298 -14.63 9.24 2.12
CA ASN A 298 -14.60 10.63 2.60
C ASN A 298 -15.29 11.59 1.62
N CYS A 299 -15.08 11.41 0.32
CA CYS A 299 -15.73 12.24 -0.71
C CYS A 299 -17.25 12.07 -0.68
N TYR A 300 -17.77 10.84 -0.60
CA TYR A 300 -19.22 10.60 -0.49
C TYR A 300 -19.80 11.06 0.85
N CYS A 301 -19.05 10.96 1.95
CA CYS A 301 -19.49 11.41 3.27
C CYS A 301 -19.67 12.92 3.31
N ASN A 302 -18.76 13.67 2.70
CA ASN A 302 -18.73 15.14 2.76
C ASN A 302 -19.41 15.82 1.56
N GLY A 303 -19.57 15.12 0.43
CA GLY A 303 -20.06 15.69 -0.82
C GLY A 303 -18.96 16.41 -1.62
N ASN A 304 -17.69 16.03 -1.45
CA ASN A 304 -16.56 16.63 -2.14
C ASN A 304 -16.49 16.12 -3.60
N GLY A 305 -16.89 16.95 -4.56
CA GLY A 305 -16.91 16.62 -5.99
C GLY A 305 -17.97 15.58 -6.39
N VAL A 306 -18.79 15.10 -5.47
CA VAL A 306 -19.90 14.15 -5.69
C VAL A 306 -21.09 14.52 -4.82
N ILE A 307 -22.27 14.05 -5.19
CA ILE A 307 -23.45 14.15 -4.32
C ILE A 307 -23.21 13.30 -3.06
N LYS A 308 -23.40 13.94 -1.88
CA LYS A 308 -23.27 13.27 -0.60
C LYS A 308 -24.12 12.00 -0.54
N ASN A 309 -23.49 10.88 -0.17
CA ASN A 309 -24.15 9.59 -0.08
C ASN A 309 -23.53 8.75 1.05
N LEU A 310 -24.19 8.75 2.21
CA LEU A 310 -23.68 8.08 3.40
C LEU A 310 -23.68 6.55 3.28
N GLU A 311 -24.60 5.96 2.50
CA GLU A 311 -24.64 4.51 2.27
C GLU A 311 -23.42 4.05 1.46
N LYS A 312 -23.08 4.79 0.38
CA LYS A 312 -21.85 4.51 -0.39
C LYS A 312 -20.60 4.71 0.46
N ALA A 313 -20.55 5.79 1.27
CA ALA A 313 -19.44 6.02 2.18
C ALA A 313 -19.27 4.86 3.17
N PHE A 314 -20.37 4.41 3.78
CA PHE A 314 -20.37 3.26 4.70
C PHE A 314 -19.80 1.99 4.04
N LEU A 315 -20.28 1.64 2.84
CA LEU A 315 -19.81 0.45 2.12
C LEU A 315 -18.31 0.52 1.81
N LEU A 316 -17.83 1.67 1.38
CA LEU A 316 -16.40 1.88 1.08
C LEU A 316 -15.54 1.78 2.34
N TYR A 317 -15.93 2.42 3.45
CA TYR A 317 -15.21 2.29 4.71
C TYR A 317 -15.24 0.86 5.25
N LYS A 318 -16.38 0.17 5.10
CA LYS A 318 -16.50 -1.22 5.52
C LYS A 318 -15.51 -2.13 4.80
N VAL A 319 -15.46 -2.06 3.48
CA VAL A 319 -14.52 -2.86 2.68
C VAL A 319 -13.08 -2.47 3.00
N ALA A 320 -12.77 -1.18 3.12
CA ALA A 320 -11.43 -0.72 3.49
C ALA A 320 -11.00 -1.24 4.86
N ALA A 321 -11.89 -1.19 5.87
CA ALA A 321 -11.63 -1.68 7.22
C ALA A 321 -11.46 -3.21 7.25
N GLU A 322 -12.31 -3.96 6.54
CA GLU A 322 -12.21 -5.42 6.43
C GLU A 322 -10.91 -5.86 5.74
N ASN A 323 -10.37 -5.03 4.84
CA ASN A 323 -9.03 -5.20 4.23
C ASN A 323 -7.89 -4.67 5.12
N GLY A 324 -8.17 -4.30 6.36
CA GLY A 324 -7.16 -3.90 7.35
C GLY A 324 -6.67 -2.46 7.23
N TRP A 325 -7.37 -1.59 6.48
CA TRP A 325 -7.03 -0.18 6.42
C TRP A 325 -7.45 0.53 7.71
N LYS A 326 -6.48 0.90 8.51
CA LYS A 326 -6.68 1.36 9.88
C LYS A 326 -7.39 2.71 9.97
N ASP A 327 -7.20 3.60 8.98
CA ASP A 327 -7.92 4.90 8.94
C ASP A 327 -9.42 4.73 8.74
N ALA A 328 -9.85 3.60 8.16
CA ALA A 328 -11.26 3.29 8.00
C ALA A 328 -11.92 2.82 9.30
N TYR A 329 -11.17 2.33 10.29
CA TYR A 329 -11.74 1.82 11.55
C TYR A 329 -12.52 2.88 12.31
N TYR A 330 -11.94 4.08 12.47
CA TYR A 330 -12.62 5.20 13.12
C TYR A 330 -13.87 5.63 12.36
N ASN A 331 -13.75 5.81 11.04
CA ASN A 331 -14.87 6.22 10.20
C ASN A 331 -16.01 5.20 10.25
N LEU A 332 -15.72 3.92 10.10
CA LEU A 332 -16.72 2.84 10.14
C LEU A 332 -17.37 2.71 11.51
N GLY A 333 -16.57 2.79 12.58
CA GLY A 333 -17.09 2.76 13.96
C GLY A 333 -18.03 3.92 14.25
N GLY A 334 -17.68 5.13 13.79
CA GLY A 334 -18.54 6.30 13.87
C GLY A 334 -19.85 6.13 13.08
N MET A 335 -19.78 5.59 11.88
CA MET A 335 -20.98 5.34 11.06
C MET A 335 -21.96 4.37 11.74
N TYR A 336 -21.45 3.29 12.36
CA TYR A 336 -22.30 2.39 13.14
C TYR A 336 -22.88 3.05 14.40
N TYR A 337 -22.09 3.91 15.10
CA TYR A 337 -22.55 4.59 16.29
C TYR A 337 -23.67 5.59 16.02
N PHE A 338 -23.53 6.40 14.96
CA PHE A 338 -24.52 7.41 14.60
C PHE A 338 -25.63 6.88 13.68
N GLY A 339 -25.50 5.68 13.12
CA GLY A 339 -26.43 5.15 12.13
C GLY A 339 -26.33 5.85 10.77
N TYR A 340 -25.13 6.31 10.39
CA TYR A 340 -24.90 6.98 9.10
C TYR A 340 -24.71 5.97 7.97
N GLY A 341 -25.64 5.97 6.99
CA GLY A 341 -25.63 5.02 5.88
C GLY A 341 -25.85 3.55 6.25
N THR A 342 -26.17 3.29 7.52
CA THR A 342 -26.49 1.98 8.10
C THR A 342 -27.38 2.14 9.33
N ASN A 343 -27.93 1.06 9.86
CA ASN A 343 -28.61 1.09 11.16
C ASN A 343 -27.60 1.28 12.28
N LYS A 344 -27.98 2.06 13.32
CA LYS A 344 -27.17 2.20 14.55
C LYS A 344 -26.89 0.82 15.15
N ASN A 345 -25.62 0.55 15.46
CA ASN A 345 -25.18 -0.69 16.08
C ASN A 345 -23.99 -0.44 17.01
N ASN A 346 -24.25 -0.38 18.30
CA ASN A 346 -23.24 -0.10 19.32
C ASN A 346 -22.18 -1.21 19.44
N ASP A 347 -22.50 -2.47 19.13
CA ASP A 347 -21.55 -3.59 19.22
C ASP A 347 -20.53 -3.52 18.07
N GLU A 348 -21.00 -3.32 16.84
CA GLU A 348 -20.11 -3.10 15.70
C GLU A 348 -19.30 -1.80 15.86
N ALA A 349 -19.92 -0.73 16.37
CA ALA A 349 -19.20 0.51 16.67
C ALA A 349 -18.03 0.27 17.64
N LEU A 350 -18.27 -0.39 18.78
CA LEU A 350 -17.22 -0.74 19.74
C LEU A 350 -16.10 -1.57 19.12
N LYS A 351 -16.45 -2.60 18.36
CA LYS A 351 -15.48 -3.46 17.69
C LYS A 351 -14.47 -2.65 16.85
N TRP A 352 -14.95 -1.75 16.01
CA TRP A 352 -14.10 -0.98 15.11
C TRP A 352 -13.37 0.17 15.82
N LEU A 353 -14.04 0.87 16.76
CA LEU A 353 -13.42 1.95 17.53
C LEU A 353 -12.32 1.43 18.46
N LEU A 354 -12.50 0.25 19.09
CA LEU A 354 -11.46 -0.38 19.90
C LEU A 354 -10.26 -0.81 19.07
N LEU A 355 -10.46 -1.30 17.83
CA LEU A 355 -9.37 -1.56 16.90
C LEU A 355 -8.59 -0.29 16.56
N ALA A 356 -9.30 0.84 16.38
CA ALA A 356 -8.64 2.14 16.14
C ALA A 356 -7.81 2.60 17.36
N ILE A 357 -8.33 2.42 18.59
CA ILE A 357 -7.59 2.75 19.82
C ILE A 357 -6.35 1.87 19.97
N ASN A 358 -6.47 0.57 19.74
CA ASN A 358 -5.35 -0.38 19.84
C ASN A 358 -4.23 -0.09 18.84
N ASP A 359 -4.53 0.63 17.76
CA ASP A 359 -3.54 1.10 16.78
C ASP A 359 -2.94 2.48 17.12
N ASN A 360 -3.06 2.94 18.37
CA ASN A 360 -2.60 4.24 18.86
C ASN A 360 -3.19 5.46 18.14
N ARG A 361 -4.39 5.32 17.58
CA ARG A 361 -5.10 6.42 16.89
C ARG A 361 -6.08 7.17 17.78
N GLY A 362 -6.11 6.83 19.07
CA GLY A 362 -6.93 7.50 20.05
C GLY A 362 -6.49 8.96 20.24
N ASN A 363 -7.42 9.88 20.06
CA ASN A 363 -7.23 11.33 20.14
C ASN A 363 -8.00 12.01 21.27
N GLY A 364 -8.48 11.23 22.23
CA GLY A 364 -9.37 11.69 23.29
C GLY A 364 -10.85 11.68 22.90
N GLU A 365 -11.20 12.16 21.72
CA GLU A 365 -12.57 12.11 21.19
C GLU A 365 -13.03 10.67 20.91
N LEU A 366 -12.11 9.83 20.40
CA LEU A 366 -12.38 8.43 20.15
C LEU A 366 -12.67 7.68 21.45
N GLU A 367 -11.84 7.86 22.49
CA GLU A 367 -12.06 7.28 23.81
C GLU A 367 -13.38 7.80 24.44
N TYR A 368 -13.67 9.08 24.28
CA TYR A 368 -14.94 9.67 24.73
C TYR A 368 -16.14 9.02 24.04
N THR A 369 -16.05 8.77 22.73
CA THR A 369 -17.12 8.11 21.97
C THR A 369 -17.33 6.67 22.46
N VAL A 370 -16.26 5.93 22.69
CA VAL A 370 -16.31 4.57 23.27
C VAL A 370 -16.92 4.60 24.68
N ALA A 371 -16.56 5.60 25.51
CA ALA A 371 -17.13 5.77 26.85
C ALA A 371 -18.65 6.01 26.79
N LYS A 372 -19.13 6.81 25.83
CA LYS A 372 -20.57 7.04 25.64
C LYS A 372 -21.28 5.76 25.24
N ILE A 373 -20.72 4.95 24.38
CA ILE A 373 -21.32 3.66 24.00
C ILE A 373 -21.42 2.73 25.22
N TYR A 374 -20.37 2.64 26.04
CA TYR A 374 -20.43 1.84 27.27
C TYR A 374 -21.43 2.38 28.28
N GLN A 375 -21.58 3.72 28.40
CA GLN A 375 -22.64 4.34 29.21
C GLN A 375 -24.04 3.94 28.70
N GLU A 376 -24.27 4.02 27.37
CA GLU A 376 -25.55 3.61 26.77
C GLU A 376 -25.86 2.12 27.00
N LYS A 377 -24.84 1.28 27.10
CA LYS A 377 -24.96 -0.15 27.42
C LYS A 377 -25.10 -0.43 28.95
N GLY A 378 -24.95 0.58 29.78
CA GLY A 378 -24.99 0.44 31.24
C GLY A 378 -23.70 -0.08 31.87
N ASP A 379 -22.63 -0.27 31.07
CA ASP A 379 -21.32 -0.68 31.56
C ASP A 379 -20.52 0.52 32.09
N LEU A 380 -20.87 0.88 33.35
CA LEU A 380 -20.26 2.05 33.99
C LEU A 380 -18.77 1.88 34.29
N GLN A 381 -18.27 0.63 34.40
CA GLN A 381 -16.87 0.37 34.66
C GLN A 381 -16.02 0.73 33.45
N ASN A 382 -16.35 0.19 32.31
CA ASN A 382 -15.64 0.50 31.04
C ASN A 382 -15.86 1.96 30.63
N ALA A 383 -17.08 2.52 30.84
CA ALA A 383 -17.33 3.93 30.58
C ALA A 383 -16.37 4.83 31.36
N ASN A 384 -16.19 4.59 32.70
CA ASN A 384 -15.25 5.37 33.50
C ASN A 384 -13.79 5.21 33.04
N MET A 385 -13.37 4.01 32.66
CA MET A 385 -12.02 3.76 32.17
C MET A 385 -11.75 4.59 30.91
N PHE A 386 -12.64 4.57 29.94
CA PHE A 386 -12.46 5.31 28.69
C PHE A 386 -12.64 6.83 28.86
N VAL A 387 -13.51 7.30 29.77
CA VAL A 387 -13.59 8.73 30.13
C VAL A 387 -12.27 9.22 30.72
N ALA A 388 -11.68 8.45 31.64
CA ALA A 388 -10.37 8.81 32.21
C ALA A 388 -9.27 8.86 31.13
N ALA A 389 -9.28 7.92 30.19
CA ALA A 389 -8.37 7.94 29.05
C ALA A 389 -8.60 9.16 28.14
N ALA A 390 -9.86 9.54 27.87
CA ALA A 390 -10.17 10.75 27.09
C ALA A 390 -9.65 12.02 27.77
N ILE A 391 -9.86 12.14 29.09
CA ILE A 391 -9.37 13.28 29.89
C ILE A 391 -7.83 13.33 29.86
N SER A 392 -7.14 12.19 30.02
CA SER A 392 -5.68 12.13 30.00
C SER A 392 -5.09 12.57 28.65
N LYS A 393 -5.87 12.47 27.58
CA LYS A 393 -5.54 12.95 26.22
C LYS A 393 -6.01 14.38 25.95
N GLY A 394 -6.53 15.08 26.98
CA GLY A 394 -6.89 16.48 26.88
C GLY A 394 -8.28 16.76 26.30
N TYR A 395 -9.15 15.74 26.14
CA TYR A 395 -10.51 15.93 25.64
C TYR A 395 -11.41 16.49 26.74
N GLN A 396 -11.67 17.78 26.71
CA GLN A 396 -12.31 18.51 27.81
C GLN A 396 -13.77 18.14 28.07
N GLU A 397 -14.54 17.83 27.02
CA GLU A 397 -15.95 17.41 27.13
C GLU A 397 -16.11 16.11 27.93
N ALA A 398 -15.04 15.32 28.07
CA ALA A 398 -15.06 14.09 28.85
C ALA A 398 -15.31 14.35 30.36
N TYR A 399 -14.99 15.55 30.90
CA TYR A 399 -15.30 15.93 32.27
C TYR A 399 -16.84 15.94 32.54
N LEU A 400 -17.62 16.37 31.54
CA LEU A 400 -19.11 16.36 31.69
C LEU A 400 -19.64 14.93 31.78
N LEU A 401 -19.08 14.04 30.97
CA LEU A 401 -19.46 12.63 30.98
C LEU A 401 -19.03 11.97 32.29
N GLN A 402 -17.80 12.26 32.76
CA GLN A 402 -17.32 11.77 34.05
C GLN A 402 -18.24 12.19 35.20
N ALA A 403 -18.67 13.46 35.23
CA ALA A 403 -19.60 13.95 36.23
C ALA A 403 -20.95 13.22 36.18
N LYS A 404 -21.49 12.98 34.96
CA LYS A 404 -22.73 12.21 34.77
C LYS A 404 -22.61 10.78 35.29
N LEU A 405 -21.50 10.10 35.00
CA LEU A 405 -21.22 8.73 35.46
C LEU A 405 -21.12 8.69 37.00
N LEU A 406 -20.46 9.66 37.61
CA LEU A 406 -20.39 9.77 39.09
C LEU A 406 -21.76 9.99 39.73
N VAL A 407 -22.65 10.76 39.11
CA VAL A 407 -24.03 10.93 39.56
C VAL A 407 -24.79 9.61 39.49
N LEU A 408 -24.66 8.87 38.40
CA LEU A 408 -25.28 7.54 38.25
C LEU A 408 -24.78 6.55 39.32
N GLN A 409 -23.53 6.70 39.76
CA GLN A 409 -22.94 5.89 40.84
C GLN A 409 -23.23 6.41 42.26
N GLY A 410 -24.08 7.43 42.40
CA GLY A 410 -24.43 8.03 43.70
C GLY A 410 -23.37 8.99 44.26
N SER A 411 -22.28 9.24 43.58
CA SER A 411 -21.14 10.05 44.07
C SER A 411 -21.30 11.54 43.71
N LYS A 412 -22.43 12.15 44.08
CA LYS A 412 -22.77 13.54 43.75
C LYS A 412 -21.71 14.56 44.21
N LYS A 413 -21.08 14.37 45.38
CA LYS A 413 -20.03 15.27 45.85
C LYS A 413 -18.84 15.33 44.89
N ARG A 414 -18.33 14.16 44.47
CA ARG A 414 -17.24 14.08 43.51
C ARG A 414 -17.62 14.62 42.12
N ALA A 415 -18.88 14.40 41.69
CA ALA A 415 -19.37 14.95 40.43
C ALA A 415 -19.33 16.50 40.45
N LYS A 416 -19.74 17.14 41.60
CA LYS A 416 -19.66 18.59 41.77
C LYS A 416 -18.21 19.11 41.72
N GLU A 417 -17.23 18.36 42.29
CA GLU A 417 -15.81 18.70 42.24
C GLU A 417 -15.25 18.67 40.79
N ILE A 418 -15.58 17.61 40.05
CA ILE A 418 -15.21 17.48 38.66
C ILE A 418 -15.79 18.61 37.80
N LEU A 419 -17.03 18.99 38.00
CA LEU A 419 -17.69 20.09 37.29
C LEU A 419 -17.04 21.46 37.60
N LYS A 420 -16.63 21.69 38.87
CA LYS A 420 -15.89 22.91 39.21
C LYS A 420 -14.56 22.99 38.44
N THR A 421 -13.86 21.85 38.30
CA THR A 421 -12.65 21.79 37.47
C THR A 421 -12.96 22.08 36.00
N ALA A 422 -14.02 21.48 35.46
CA ALA A 422 -14.48 21.72 34.10
C ALA A 422 -14.85 23.20 33.85
N ILE A 423 -15.52 23.85 34.82
CA ILE A 423 -15.85 25.29 34.75
C ILE A 423 -14.56 26.14 34.72
N ALA A 424 -13.60 25.84 35.60
CA ALA A 424 -12.32 26.54 35.62
C ALA A 424 -11.52 26.40 34.31
N MET A 425 -11.76 25.31 33.57
CA MET A 425 -11.18 25.06 32.23
C MET A 425 -12.02 25.66 31.09
N GLY A 426 -13.17 26.27 31.40
CA GLY A 426 -14.04 26.87 30.38
C GLY A 426 -14.86 25.85 29.57
N VAL A 427 -15.09 24.64 30.11
CA VAL A 427 -15.86 23.61 29.39
C VAL A 427 -17.34 24.01 29.32
N SER A 428 -17.83 24.14 28.08
CA SER A 428 -19.22 24.53 27.82
C SER A 428 -20.22 23.55 28.44
N GLY A 429 -21.29 24.06 29.06
CA GLY A 429 -22.34 23.25 29.69
C GLY A 429 -22.00 22.71 31.10
N ALA A 430 -20.78 22.96 31.63
CA ALA A 430 -20.40 22.48 32.95
C ALA A 430 -21.17 23.19 34.07
N GLU A 431 -21.41 24.49 33.97
CA GLU A 431 -22.21 25.25 34.93
C GLU A 431 -23.67 24.81 34.95
N GLU A 432 -24.25 24.57 33.77
CA GLU A 432 -25.63 24.09 33.65
C GLU A 432 -25.78 22.71 34.31
N LEU A 433 -24.86 21.81 33.99
CA LEU A 433 -24.86 20.47 34.56
C LEU A 433 -24.68 20.52 36.08
N LEU A 434 -23.84 21.42 36.61
CA LEU A 434 -23.64 21.57 38.05
C LEU A 434 -24.97 22.00 38.79
N LYS A 435 -25.77 22.89 38.19
CA LYS A 435 -27.07 23.33 38.72
C LYS A 435 -28.08 22.19 38.78
N THR A 436 -28.00 21.18 37.94
CA THR A 436 -28.94 20.04 37.93
C THR A 436 -28.68 19.01 39.04
N ILE A 437 -27.45 18.99 39.61
CA ILE A 437 -27.07 18.03 40.64
C ILE A 437 -27.52 18.55 42.02
N LYS A 438 -28.68 18.11 42.44
CA LYS A 438 -29.26 18.43 43.77
C LYS A 438 -28.54 17.68 44.90
#